data_244c5a18f88efc601c878eae27622675
#
_entry.id   244c5a18f88efc601c878eae27622675
#
_cell.length_a   1.000
_cell.length_b   1.000
_cell.length_c   1.000
_cell.angle_alpha   90.00
_cell.angle_beta   90.00
_cell.angle_gamma   90.00
#
_symmetry.space_group_name_H-M   'P 1'
#
loop_
_entity.id
_entity.type
_entity.pdbx_description
1 polymer ?
#
loop_
_entity_poly.entity_id
_entity_poly.type
_entity_poly.pdbx_seq_one_letter_code
_entity_poly.pdbx_strand_id
1 'polypeptide(L)'
;AAPMERWKMRVHLLRQRMLLLVQQLLAFYTIEIIEPNWLELERKLHEAQSVDEFMKHHFDFLNTCRKECMLTDYRYLECHRKLMNTITAFTESKLRFAEQCEAMQQAVDAWYERGDETASPPALVDEGDILTKIEASWNKHSRTFRDVVNLLSTTDNPAALPLAYRLQTTLR
;
A
#
# COMPACT_ATOMS: atom_id res chain seq x y z
N ALA A 1 -27.31 2.95 -14.40
CA ALA A 1 -26.90 3.44 -13.07
C ALA A 1 -26.21 2.36 -12.23
N ALA A 2 -26.84 1.19 -12.03
CA ALA A 2 -26.33 0.14 -11.13
C ALA A 2 -24.93 -0.44 -11.48
N PRO A 3 -24.50 -0.63 -12.75
CA PRO A 3 -23.15 -1.11 -13.07
C PRO A 3 -22.07 -0.07 -12.76
N MET A 4 -22.31 1.21 -13.07
CA MET A 4 -21.39 2.31 -12.80
C MET A 4 -21.17 2.51 -11.29
N GLU A 5 -22.24 2.47 -10.50
CA GLU A 5 -22.15 2.64 -9.05
C GLU A 5 -21.37 1.47 -8.40
N ARG A 6 -21.59 0.24 -8.87
CA ARG A 6 -20.80 -0.92 -8.42
C ARG A 6 -19.32 -0.77 -8.76
N TRP A 7 -19.00 -0.28 -9.95
CA TRP A 7 -17.63 -0.05 -10.37
C TRP A 7 -16.95 1.05 -9.54
N LYS A 8 -17.59 2.20 -9.34
CA LYS A 8 -17.10 3.28 -8.44
C LYS A 8 -16.84 2.76 -7.03
N MET A 9 -17.74 1.93 -6.51
CA MET A 9 -17.58 1.32 -5.18
C MET A 9 -16.34 0.41 -5.12
N ARG A 10 -16.10 -0.42 -6.14
CA ARG A 10 -14.90 -1.28 -6.21
C ARG A 10 -13.62 -0.45 -6.21
N VAL A 11 -13.54 0.59 -7.03
CA VAL A 11 -12.39 1.52 -7.08
C VAL A 11 -12.16 2.16 -5.70
N HIS A 12 -13.24 2.62 -5.06
CA HIS A 12 -13.14 3.23 -3.74
C HIS A 12 -12.65 2.25 -2.68
N LEU A 13 -13.20 1.05 -2.63
CA LEU A 13 -12.79 0.01 -1.68
C LEU A 13 -11.34 -0.40 -1.87
N LEU A 14 -10.91 -0.59 -3.12
CA LEU A 14 -9.51 -0.92 -3.41
C LEU A 14 -8.57 0.19 -2.95
N ARG A 15 -8.91 1.45 -3.25
CA ARG A 15 -8.15 2.62 -2.78
C ARG A 15 -8.02 2.64 -1.26
N GLN A 16 -9.10 2.40 -0.52
CA GLN A 16 -9.08 2.41 0.94
C GLN A 16 -8.20 1.29 1.51
N ARG A 17 -8.25 0.10 0.92
CA ARG A 17 -7.38 -1.02 1.32
C ARG A 17 -5.90 -0.71 1.10
N MET A 18 -5.55 -0.11 -0.04
CA MET A 18 -4.19 0.31 -0.36
C MET A 18 -3.70 1.42 0.59
N LEU A 19 -4.53 2.43 0.81
CA LEU A 19 -4.22 3.55 1.71
C LEU A 19 -3.98 3.06 3.14
N LEU A 20 -4.84 2.19 3.64
CA LEU A 20 -4.71 1.63 4.99
C LEU A 20 -3.40 0.86 5.14
N LEU A 21 -3.00 0.06 4.15
CA LEU A 21 -1.71 -0.64 4.18
C LEU A 21 -0.54 0.33 4.24
N VAL A 22 -0.52 1.36 3.37
CA VAL A 22 0.56 2.36 3.35
C VAL A 22 0.66 3.08 4.68
N GLN A 23 -0.47 3.45 5.28
CA GLN A 23 -0.50 4.08 6.61
C GLN A 23 0.03 3.15 7.71
N GLN A 24 -0.31 1.85 7.67
CA GLN A 24 0.20 0.87 8.62
C GLN A 24 1.72 0.70 8.50
N LEU A 25 2.24 0.64 7.28
CA LEU A 25 3.68 0.54 7.04
C LEU A 25 4.41 1.80 7.48
N LEU A 26 3.87 2.98 7.17
CA LEU A 26 4.46 4.24 7.58
C LEU A 26 4.52 4.35 9.11
N ALA A 27 3.44 4.04 9.81
CA ALA A 27 3.40 4.04 11.26
C ALA A 27 4.39 3.04 11.85
N PHE A 28 4.48 1.84 11.29
CA PHE A 28 5.45 0.83 11.73
C PHE A 28 6.88 1.33 11.62
N TYR A 29 7.30 1.84 10.46
CA TYR A 29 8.67 2.31 10.27
C TYR A 29 9.00 3.51 11.13
N THR A 30 8.12 4.51 11.19
CA THR A 30 8.43 5.78 11.87
C THR A 30 8.25 5.68 13.38
N ILE A 31 7.09 5.24 13.85
CA ILE A 31 6.70 5.29 15.26
C ILE A 31 7.19 4.06 16.03
N GLU A 32 7.14 2.87 15.42
CA GLU A 32 7.44 1.64 16.14
C GLU A 32 8.91 1.24 16.05
N ILE A 33 9.62 1.64 14.97
CA ILE A 33 11.04 1.27 14.78
C ILE A 33 11.96 2.48 14.93
N ILE A 34 11.79 3.51 14.12
CA ILE A 34 12.78 4.61 14.07
C ILE A 34 12.75 5.44 15.35
N GLU A 35 11.58 5.81 15.84
CA GLU A 35 11.45 6.69 17.01
C GLU A 35 12.07 6.09 18.29
N PRO A 36 11.76 4.85 18.70
CA PRO A 36 12.38 4.25 19.88
C PRO A 36 13.89 4.08 19.75
N ASN A 37 14.38 3.67 18.58
CA ASN A 37 15.81 3.53 18.31
C ASN A 37 16.53 4.89 18.29
N TRP A 38 15.85 5.94 17.82
CA TRP A 38 16.36 7.31 17.87
C TRP A 38 16.53 7.82 19.31
N LEU A 39 15.54 7.63 20.15
CA LEU A 39 15.60 7.99 21.57
C LEU A 39 16.75 7.29 22.29
N GLU A 40 16.96 6.00 21.99
CA GLU A 40 18.11 5.26 22.54
C GLU A 40 19.45 5.75 21.99
N LEU A 41 19.52 6.11 20.71
CA LEU A 41 20.71 6.75 20.13
C LEU A 41 21.00 8.07 20.83
N GLU A 42 20.01 8.95 20.97
CA GLU A 42 20.15 10.25 21.62
C GLU A 42 20.71 10.11 23.04
N ARG A 43 20.18 9.17 23.82
CA ARG A 43 20.69 8.84 25.15
C ARG A 43 22.17 8.44 25.13
N LYS A 44 22.56 7.52 24.22
CA LYS A 44 23.94 7.05 24.08
C LYS A 44 24.90 8.14 23.61
N LEU A 45 24.43 9.05 22.76
CA LEU A 45 25.26 10.16 22.29
C LEU A 45 25.56 11.16 23.40
N HIS A 46 24.65 11.37 24.34
CA HIS A 46 24.93 12.21 25.53
C HIS A 46 25.95 11.59 26.48
N GLU A 47 26.09 10.28 26.47
CA GLU A 47 27.05 9.55 27.32
C GLU A 47 28.43 9.35 26.62
N ALA A 48 28.48 9.50 25.29
CA ALA A 48 29.69 9.25 24.51
C ALA A 48 30.82 10.23 24.88
N GLN A 49 32.01 9.69 25.11
CA GLN A 49 33.18 10.45 25.51
C GLN A 49 34.21 10.65 24.38
N SER A 50 34.00 9.99 23.25
CA SER A 50 34.89 10.07 22.10
C SER A 50 34.11 10.10 20.78
N VAL A 51 34.76 10.59 19.73
CA VAL A 51 34.21 10.59 18.37
C VAL A 51 33.98 9.16 17.87
N ASP A 52 34.87 8.25 18.22
CA ASP A 52 34.76 6.84 17.83
C ASP A 52 33.51 6.16 18.45
N GLU A 53 33.22 6.46 19.71
CA GLU A 53 31.97 5.99 20.37
C GLU A 53 30.74 6.60 19.69
N PHE A 54 30.77 7.89 19.41
CA PHE A 54 29.70 8.56 18.68
C PHE A 54 29.41 7.87 17.33
N MET A 55 30.45 7.68 16.52
CA MET A 55 30.34 7.02 15.21
C MET A 55 29.83 5.59 15.33
N LYS A 56 30.29 4.84 16.35
CA LYS A 56 29.82 3.48 16.62
C LYS A 56 28.33 3.47 16.94
N HIS A 57 27.86 4.30 17.87
CA HIS A 57 26.44 4.36 18.25
C HIS A 57 25.55 4.74 17.08
N HIS A 58 26.00 5.69 16.25
CA HIS A 58 25.27 6.07 15.03
C HIS A 58 25.18 4.90 14.02
N PHE A 59 26.28 4.19 13.81
CA PHE A 59 26.31 3.03 12.92
C PHE A 59 25.42 1.88 13.43
N ASP A 60 25.46 1.61 14.74
CA ASP A 60 24.62 0.60 15.38
C ASP A 60 23.11 0.94 15.23
N PHE A 61 22.75 2.22 15.41
CA PHE A 61 21.40 2.71 15.17
C PHE A 61 20.92 2.43 13.73
N LEU A 62 21.71 2.81 12.73
CA LEU A 62 21.36 2.59 11.33
C LEU A 62 21.18 1.10 11.01
N ASN A 63 22.06 0.26 11.51
CA ASN A 63 21.96 -1.19 11.31
C ASN A 63 20.75 -1.81 12.01
N THR A 64 20.44 -1.36 13.23
CA THR A 64 19.26 -1.81 13.96
C THR A 64 17.98 -1.43 13.23
N CYS A 65 17.82 -0.16 12.85
CA CYS A 65 16.67 0.30 12.09
C CYS A 65 16.52 -0.48 10.77
N ARG A 66 17.62 -0.68 10.03
CA ARG A 66 17.59 -1.43 8.77
C ARG A 66 17.15 -2.88 8.95
N LYS A 67 17.61 -3.53 10.03
CA LYS A 67 17.24 -4.91 10.36
C LYS A 67 15.77 -4.99 10.80
N GLU A 68 15.37 -4.16 11.76
CA GLU A 68 14.02 -4.17 12.33
C GLU A 68 12.95 -3.76 11.32
N CYS A 69 13.27 -2.88 10.36
CA CYS A 69 12.42 -2.58 9.21
C CYS A 69 12.42 -3.68 8.14
N MET A 70 13.05 -4.83 8.38
CA MET A 70 13.16 -5.97 7.45
C MET A 70 13.89 -5.66 6.13
N LEU A 71 14.62 -4.55 6.02
CA LEU A 71 15.30 -4.11 4.80
C LEU A 71 16.53 -4.97 4.45
N THR A 72 16.89 -5.93 5.29
CA THR A 72 17.97 -6.89 5.05
C THR A 72 17.47 -8.20 4.46
N ASP A 73 16.16 -8.44 4.43
CA ASP A 73 15.58 -9.66 3.90
C ASP A 73 15.09 -9.48 2.46
N TYR A 74 15.66 -10.26 1.56
CA TYR A 74 15.33 -10.19 0.13
C TYR A 74 13.86 -10.55 -0.15
N ARG A 75 13.29 -11.50 0.56
CA ARG A 75 11.88 -11.92 0.38
C ARG A 75 10.94 -10.76 0.72
N TYR A 76 11.25 -10.03 1.80
CA TYR A 76 10.50 -8.84 2.17
C TYR A 76 10.60 -7.75 1.11
N LEU A 77 11.81 -7.41 0.69
CA LEU A 77 12.05 -6.38 -0.32
C LEU A 77 11.32 -6.68 -1.63
N GLU A 78 11.36 -7.93 -2.07
CA GLU A 78 10.73 -8.34 -3.34
C GLU A 78 9.20 -8.28 -3.25
N CYS A 79 8.58 -8.78 -2.17
CA CYS A 79 7.13 -8.70 -2.02
C CYS A 79 6.66 -7.26 -1.77
N HIS A 80 7.41 -6.45 -1.02
CA HIS A 80 7.15 -5.03 -0.84
C HIS A 80 7.19 -4.28 -2.19
N ARG A 81 8.22 -4.51 -3.01
CA ARG A 81 8.34 -3.90 -4.34
C ARG A 81 7.14 -4.25 -5.24
N LYS A 82 6.74 -5.53 -5.30
CA LYS A 82 5.57 -5.96 -6.10
C LYS A 82 4.29 -5.29 -5.63
N LEU A 83 4.13 -5.16 -4.33
CA LEU A 83 2.96 -4.52 -3.73
C LEU A 83 2.92 -3.02 -4.04
N MET A 84 4.05 -2.31 -3.90
CA MET A 84 4.15 -0.90 -4.23
C MET A 84 3.93 -0.65 -5.73
N ASN A 85 4.45 -1.49 -6.61
CA ASN A 85 4.19 -1.42 -8.06
C ASN A 85 2.69 -1.56 -8.38
N THR A 86 1.97 -2.44 -7.66
CA THR A 86 0.51 -2.58 -7.83
C THR A 86 -0.22 -1.31 -7.41
N ILE A 87 0.20 -0.68 -6.30
CA ILE A 87 -0.37 0.61 -5.83
C ILE A 87 -0.09 1.72 -6.85
N THR A 88 1.13 1.80 -7.38
CA THR A 88 1.51 2.79 -8.40
C THR A 88 0.68 2.61 -9.67
N ALA A 89 0.54 1.38 -10.17
CA ALA A 89 -0.29 1.08 -11.34
C ALA A 89 -1.76 1.48 -11.13
N PHE A 90 -2.30 1.25 -9.93
CA PHE A 90 -3.65 1.72 -9.58
C PHE A 90 -3.75 3.25 -9.59
N THR A 91 -2.75 3.95 -9.03
CA THR A 91 -2.73 5.41 -8.99
C THR A 91 -2.65 6.02 -10.39
N GLU A 92 -1.83 5.45 -11.27
CA GLU A 92 -1.72 5.86 -12.68
C GLU A 92 -3.03 5.62 -13.45
N SER A 93 -3.72 4.53 -13.15
CA SER A 93 -5.02 4.20 -13.77
C SER A 93 -6.14 5.12 -13.29
N LYS A 94 -6.03 5.70 -12.10
CA LYS A 94 -7.08 6.53 -11.48
C LYS A 94 -7.45 7.75 -12.34
N LEU A 95 -6.49 8.39 -12.97
CA LEU A 95 -6.74 9.55 -13.85
C LEU A 95 -7.57 9.12 -15.05
N ARG A 96 -7.20 8.02 -15.70
CA ARG A 96 -7.97 7.45 -16.83
C ARG A 96 -9.38 7.09 -16.40
N PHE A 97 -9.56 6.52 -15.20
CA PHE A 97 -10.86 6.20 -14.65
C PHE A 97 -11.74 7.45 -14.45
N ALA A 98 -11.17 8.56 -14.00
CA ALA A 98 -11.89 9.80 -13.83
C ALA A 98 -12.35 10.38 -15.18
N GLU A 99 -11.44 10.45 -16.16
CA GLU A 99 -11.74 10.93 -17.53
C GLU A 99 -12.85 10.11 -18.18
N GLN A 100 -12.84 8.81 -18.00
CA GLN A 100 -13.85 7.91 -18.56
C GLN A 100 -15.20 8.04 -17.87
N CYS A 101 -15.22 8.24 -16.54
CA CYS A 101 -16.46 8.53 -15.82
C CYS A 101 -17.11 9.83 -16.34
N GLU A 102 -16.30 10.87 -16.59
CA GLU A 102 -16.79 12.14 -17.13
C GLU A 102 -17.32 11.97 -18.55
N ALA A 103 -16.57 11.31 -19.43
CA ALA A 103 -16.99 11.03 -20.79
C ALA A 103 -18.29 10.20 -20.84
N MET A 104 -18.40 9.19 -19.96
CA MET A 104 -19.59 8.38 -19.84
C MET A 104 -20.79 9.18 -19.35
N GLN A 105 -20.61 10.06 -18.36
CA GLN A 105 -21.69 10.91 -17.86
C GLN A 105 -22.18 11.84 -18.97
N GLN A 106 -21.27 12.48 -19.70
CA GLN A 106 -21.63 13.33 -20.84
C GLN A 106 -22.38 12.55 -21.94
N ALA A 107 -21.94 11.32 -22.23
CA ALA A 107 -22.62 10.48 -23.23
C ALA A 107 -24.03 10.06 -22.80
N VAL A 108 -24.22 9.78 -21.50
CA VAL A 108 -25.53 9.47 -20.91
C VAL A 108 -26.43 10.70 -20.95
N ASP A 109 -25.95 11.85 -20.55
CA ASP A 109 -26.70 13.11 -20.55
C ASP A 109 -27.15 13.47 -21.98
N ALA A 110 -26.24 13.37 -22.97
CA ALA A 110 -26.55 13.59 -24.38
C ALA A 110 -27.52 12.55 -24.96
N TRP A 111 -27.55 11.33 -24.43
CA TRP A 111 -28.53 10.30 -24.82
C TRP A 111 -29.93 10.65 -24.31
N TYR A 112 -30.03 11.10 -23.05
CA TYR A 112 -31.32 11.56 -22.50
C TYR A 112 -31.86 12.78 -23.22
N GLU A 113 -31.00 13.77 -23.56
CA GLU A 113 -31.42 14.98 -24.29
C GLU A 113 -31.95 14.69 -25.69
N ARG A 114 -31.40 13.68 -26.38
CA ARG A 114 -31.86 13.28 -27.71
C ARG A 114 -33.24 12.60 -27.72
N GLY A 115 -33.71 12.06 -26.60
CA GLY A 115 -35.01 11.43 -26.47
C GLY A 115 -35.21 10.21 -27.38
N ASP A 116 -34.14 9.58 -27.87
CA ASP A 116 -34.19 8.43 -28.74
C ASP A 116 -34.27 7.13 -27.93
N GLU A 117 -35.50 6.71 -27.68
CA GLU A 117 -35.79 5.46 -26.93
C GLU A 117 -35.33 4.18 -27.66
N THR A 118 -34.98 4.29 -28.97
CA THR A 118 -34.55 3.14 -29.77
C THR A 118 -33.05 2.87 -29.69
N ALA A 119 -32.25 3.84 -29.27
CA ALA A 119 -30.82 3.71 -29.12
C ALA A 119 -30.48 3.06 -27.76
N SER A 120 -29.63 2.05 -27.76
CA SER A 120 -29.12 1.48 -26.52
C SER A 120 -28.32 2.52 -25.74
N PRO A 121 -28.48 2.59 -24.41
CA PRO A 121 -27.69 3.51 -23.61
C PRO A 121 -26.18 3.22 -23.75
N PRO A 122 -25.31 4.26 -23.69
CA PRO A 122 -23.88 4.07 -23.82
C PRO A 122 -23.38 3.03 -22.81
N ALA A 123 -22.66 2.02 -23.29
CA ALA A 123 -22.06 0.99 -22.44
C ALA A 123 -20.71 1.46 -21.91
N LEU A 124 -20.39 1.10 -20.66
CA LEU A 124 -19.03 1.23 -20.14
C LEU A 124 -18.08 0.45 -21.05
N VAL A 125 -17.15 1.17 -21.67
CA VAL A 125 -16.06 0.53 -22.43
C VAL A 125 -15.17 -0.18 -21.41
N ASP A 126 -15.07 -1.45 -21.52
CA ASP A 126 -14.23 -2.53 -20.95
C ASP A 126 -13.14 -2.20 -19.88
N GLU A 127 -13.44 -1.23 -19.03
CA GLU A 127 -12.58 -0.83 -17.87
C GLU A 127 -12.65 -1.86 -16.73
N GLY A 128 -13.64 -2.71 -16.74
CA GLY A 128 -13.77 -3.82 -15.79
C GLY A 128 -12.58 -4.76 -15.82
N ASP A 129 -11.91 -4.91 -16.97
CA ASP A 129 -10.75 -5.79 -17.11
C ASP A 129 -9.50 -5.22 -16.41
N ILE A 130 -9.21 -3.92 -16.56
CA ILE A 130 -8.03 -3.28 -15.92
C ILE A 130 -8.19 -3.28 -14.40
N LEU A 131 -9.35 -2.87 -13.89
CA LEU A 131 -9.62 -2.88 -12.46
C LEU A 131 -9.56 -4.30 -11.89
N THR A 132 -10.12 -5.27 -12.58
CA THR A 132 -10.11 -6.68 -12.19
C THR A 132 -8.69 -7.25 -12.15
N LYS A 133 -7.83 -6.89 -13.10
CA LYS A 133 -6.40 -7.26 -13.09
C LYS A 133 -5.65 -6.65 -11.91
N ILE A 134 -5.90 -5.36 -11.63
CA ILE A 134 -5.28 -4.67 -10.48
C ILE A 134 -5.77 -5.30 -9.17
N GLU A 135 -7.06 -5.58 -9.02
CA GLU A 135 -7.61 -6.26 -7.83
C GLU A 135 -7.00 -7.66 -7.64
N ALA A 136 -6.88 -8.44 -8.71
CA ALA A 136 -6.25 -9.76 -8.67
C ALA A 136 -4.76 -9.68 -8.24
N SER A 137 -4.01 -8.72 -8.80
CA SER A 137 -2.62 -8.47 -8.44
C SER A 137 -2.50 -8.01 -6.98
N TRP A 138 -3.38 -7.11 -6.55
CA TRP A 138 -3.45 -6.66 -5.16
C TRP A 138 -3.71 -7.82 -4.20
N ASN A 139 -4.72 -8.62 -4.46
CA ASN A 139 -5.09 -9.76 -3.61
C ASN A 139 -3.96 -10.80 -3.52
N LYS A 140 -3.26 -11.05 -4.62
CA LYS A 140 -2.10 -11.94 -4.65
C LYS A 140 -0.93 -11.36 -3.85
N HIS A 141 -0.52 -10.14 -4.16
CA HIS A 141 0.69 -9.53 -3.57
C HIS A 141 0.49 -9.17 -2.10
N SER A 142 -0.70 -8.69 -1.70
CA SER A 142 -1.01 -8.41 -0.30
C SER A 142 -1.01 -9.66 0.58
N ARG A 143 -1.52 -10.78 0.05
CA ARG A 143 -1.46 -12.08 0.75
C ARG A 143 -0.01 -12.54 0.92
N THR A 144 0.79 -12.54 -0.15
CA THR A 144 2.20 -12.92 -0.09
C THR A 144 2.97 -12.02 0.89
N PHE A 145 2.72 -10.71 0.86
CA PHE A 145 3.36 -9.76 1.75
C PHE A 145 3.03 -10.05 3.22
N ARG A 146 1.74 -10.24 3.54
CA ARG A 146 1.31 -10.63 4.89
C ARG A 146 2.00 -11.91 5.36
N ASP A 147 2.07 -12.93 4.52
CA ASP A 147 2.64 -14.22 4.87
C ASP A 147 4.16 -14.12 5.11
N VAL A 148 4.87 -13.32 4.31
CA VAL A 148 6.32 -13.05 4.53
C VAL A 148 6.55 -12.26 5.81
N VAL A 149 5.78 -11.21 6.09
CA VAL A 149 5.90 -10.43 7.33
C VAL A 149 5.62 -11.32 8.55
N ASN A 150 4.60 -12.17 8.47
CA ASN A 150 4.28 -13.11 9.55
C ASN A 150 5.42 -14.11 9.79
N LEU A 151 6.00 -14.66 8.73
CA LEU A 151 7.15 -15.56 8.85
C LEU A 151 8.34 -14.85 9.52
N LEU A 152 8.72 -13.68 9.04
CA LEU A 152 9.86 -12.93 9.57
C LEU A 152 9.65 -12.50 11.02
N SER A 153 8.43 -12.12 11.39
CA SER A 153 8.12 -11.72 12.77
C SER A 153 8.28 -12.86 13.79
N THR A 154 8.15 -14.10 13.34
CA THR A 154 8.26 -15.29 14.20
C THR A 154 9.65 -15.95 14.17
N THR A 155 10.45 -15.68 13.14
CA THR A 155 11.77 -16.32 12.98
C THR A 155 12.94 -15.36 13.26
N ASP A 156 12.98 -14.24 12.55
CA ASP A 156 14.20 -13.42 12.47
C ASP A 156 14.05 -12.01 13.06
N ASN A 157 12.82 -11.51 13.15
CA ASN A 157 12.56 -10.13 13.53
C ASN A 157 11.31 -9.96 14.41
N PRO A 158 11.42 -10.20 15.73
CA PRO A 158 10.29 -10.03 16.64
C PRO A 158 9.71 -8.60 16.68
N ALA A 159 10.48 -7.58 16.33
CA ALA A 159 10.01 -6.19 16.25
C ALA A 159 8.89 -6.01 15.21
N ALA A 160 8.79 -6.88 14.21
CA ALA A 160 7.72 -6.87 13.21
C ALA A 160 6.41 -7.54 13.69
N LEU A 161 6.36 -8.13 14.87
CA LEU A 161 5.18 -8.86 15.35
C LEU A 161 3.91 -8.00 15.45
N PRO A 162 3.93 -6.76 15.96
CA PRO A 162 2.75 -5.90 15.98
C PRO A 162 2.22 -5.61 14.57
N LEU A 163 3.11 -5.38 13.59
CA LEU A 163 2.73 -5.22 12.19
C LEU A 163 2.07 -6.49 11.65
N ALA A 164 2.65 -7.67 11.90
CA ALA A 164 2.11 -8.95 11.46
C ALA A 164 0.66 -9.15 11.95
N TYR A 165 0.35 -8.86 13.21
CA TYR A 165 -1.01 -8.94 13.74
C TYR A 165 -1.97 -7.98 13.06
N ARG A 166 -1.57 -6.74 12.82
CA ARG A 166 -2.41 -5.76 12.13
C ARG A 166 -2.69 -6.16 10.68
N LEU A 167 -1.69 -6.69 9.98
CA LEU A 167 -1.86 -7.13 8.59
C LEU A 167 -2.80 -8.34 8.46
N GLN A 168 -2.89 -9.20 9.46
CA GLN A 168 -3.86 -10.31 9.46
C GLN A 168 -5.30 -9.82 9.44
N THR A 169 -5.60 -8.68 10.03
CA THR A 169 -6.94 -8.08 10.04
C THR A 169 -7.17 -7.16 8.85
N THR A 170 -6.16 -6.42 8.43
CA THR A 170 -6.24 -5.41 7.36
C THR A 170 -6.25 -6.01 5.95
N LEU A 171 -5.53 -7.11 5.73
CA LEU A 171 -5.35 -7.76 4.43
C LEU A 171 -6.13 -9.09 4.30
N ARG A 172 -7.31 -9.14 4.87
CA ARG A 172 -8.26 -10.26 4.68
C ARG A 172 -8.89 -10.25 3.31
#